data_9cb704e2fec6fc12037750d655897d81
#
_entry.id   9cb704e2fec6fc12037750d655897d81
#
_cell.length_a   1.000
_cell.length_b   1.000
_cell.length_c   1.000
_cell.angle_alpha   90.00
_cell.angle_beta   90.00
_cell.angle_gamma   90.00
#
_symmetry.space_group_name_H-M   'P 1'
#
loop_
_entity.id
_entity.type
_entity.pdbx_description
1 polymer ?
#
loop_
_entity_poly.entity_id
_entity_poly.type
_entity_poly.pdbx_seq_one_letter_code
_entity_poly.pdbx_strand_id
1 'polypeptide(L)'
;MRMSDFPSWQQGIRRDYPPLSGLYRADVAIVGGGLTGVTAAMLLAEQGLRVVLTEARRLGDGAAWACAGIVTAQLGAAYQAIADVAGIDTAAAFASMVMDAVENVRQTAHRLAAPCQPQEADVYTYAFLKRDLPALEKQLALQKRLGLPVFVASDAGDCPFPVARSILLSHQLTLSPLGYVMGMAARAEQAGCVIGEHSPVRAVDEGQLLLADAVIEAPTILLATGVPVGCRTLPILAMTRQYVRETVVLQGGAPLGNCHISVRDGGLTLRPLPSGYLTTWTLGPSGRDRHEREQLLDRVLAGRLPESHVTDGAIRQDVWSRDGLPLIGSIREKRRHLLMATGYSGYGVTGSMLAAQVLVRRILGRPLPEDAMFNPNRRYPQAQAIVASGVRELTRIRQRNRLRLRAPLCPHMGCRLRYNHTTKKWECPCHGATFTVLGENVDGPALLPISVSARDRPAE
;
A
#
# COMPACT_ATOMS: atom_id res chain seq x y z
N MET A 1 14.50 14.69 14.54
CA MET A 1 15.09 13.61 13.73
C MET A 1 14.98 14.01 12.27
N ARG A 2 16.08 14.25 11.55
CA ARG A 2 16.01 14.49 10.10
C ARG A 2 15.57 13.16 9.47
N MET A 3 14.42 13.14 8.80
CA MET A 3 14.08 12.04 7.94
C MET A 3 15.14 12.01 6.83
N SER A 4 15.90 10.92 6.75
CA SER A 4 16.83 10.74 5.65
C SER A 4 16.05 10.75 4.34
N ASP A 5 16.62 11.31 3.28
CA ASP A 5 16.03 11.25 1.95
C ASP A 5 15.89 9.79 1.46
N PHE A 6 16.44 8.83 2.22
CA PHE A 6 16.42 7.40 1.97
C PHE A 6 16.39 6.60 3.29
N PRO A 7 15.38 5.75 3.53
CA PRO A 7 15.41 4.82 4.63
C PRO A 7 16.58 3.85 4.50
N SER A 8 17.35 3.68 5.58
CA SER A 8 18.56 2.85 5.58
C SER A 8 18.33 1.40 5.17
N TRP A 9 17.13 0.87 5.39
CA TRP A 9 16.74 -0.50 4.98
C TRP A 9 16.36 -0.66 3.51
N GLN A 10 16.32 0.44 2.75
CA GLN A 10 15.98 0.47 1.32
C GLN A 10 17.20 0.79 0.45
N GLN A 11 18.40 0.69 1.00
CA GLN A 11 19.61 0.93 0.24
C GLN A 11 19.70 -0.08 -0.92
N GLY A 12 19.57 0.43 -2.12
CA GLY A 12 19.62 -0.33 -3.36
C GLY A 12 20.07 0.56 -4.51
N ILE A 13 20.57 -0.04 -5.57
CA ILE A 13 20.97 0.67 -6.78
C ILE A 13 19.69 1.20 -7.45
N ARG A 14 19.49 2.52 -7.44
CA ARG A 14 18.49 3.16 -8.29
C ARG A 14 19.02 3.25 -9.71
N ARG A 15 18.16 2.94 -10.64
CA ARG A 15 18.33 3.26 -12.05
C ARG A 15 17.38 4.40 -12.37
N ASP A 16 17.84 5.39 -13.12
CA ASP A 16 17.02 6.52 -13.55
C ASP A 16 16.43 6.22 -14.93
N TYR A 17 15.17 6.57 -15.12
CA TYR A 17 14.48 6.48 -16.40
C TYR A 17 14.15 7.88 -16.90
N PRO A 18 14.39 8.20 -18.19
CA PRO A 18 14.15 9.54 -18.71
C PRO A 18 12.67 9.91 -18.68
N PRO A 19 12.33 11.21 -18.59
CA PRO A 19 10.96 11.67 -18.79
C PRO A 19 10.43 11.28 -20.17
N LEU A 20 9.14 10.98 -20.25
CA LEU A 20 8.47 10.70 -21.53
C LEU A 20 8.28 12.00 -22.32
N SER A 21 8.53 11.94 -23.64
CA SER A 21 8.30 13.05 -24.57
C SER A 21 7.75 12.57 -25.92
N GLY A 22 6.86 13.34 -26.52
CA GLY A 22 6.24 13.00 -27.80
C GLY A 22 5.04 12.04 -27.68
N LEU A 23 4.77 11.28 -28.74
CA LEU A 23 3.62 10.39 -28.85
C LEU A 23 4.03 8.92 -28.70
N TYR A 24 3.38 8.22 -27.79
CA TYR A 24 3.51 6.77 -27.57
C TYR A 24 2.21 6.05 -27.92
N ARG A 25 2.33 4.90 -28.59
CA ARG A 25 1.21 3.98 -28.83
C ARG A 25 1.49 2.63 -28.20
N ALA A 26 0.60 2.24 -27.28
CA ALA A 26 0.73 1.02 -26.49
C ALA A 26 -0.56 0.19 -26.51
N ASP A 27 -0.46 -1.05 -26.11
CA ASP A 27 -1.62 -1.90 -25.86
C ASP A 27 -2.15 -1.64 -24.43
N VAL A 28 -1.22 -1.31 -23.51
CA VAL A 28 -1.53 -0.94 -22.13
C VAL A 28 -0.68 0.25 -21.68
N ALA A 29 -1.34 1.29 -21.17
CA ALA A 29 -0.69 2.40 -20.46
C ALA A 29 -0.87 2.22 -18.95
N ILE A 30 0.22 2.31 -18.19
CA ILE A 30 0.22 2.15 -16.73
C ILE A 30 0.62 3.46 -16.07
N VAL A 31 -0.21 3.95 -15.15
CA VAL A 31 0.05 5.14 -14.36
C VAL A 31 0.45 4.73 -12.94
N GLY A 32 1.70 5.03 -12.56
CA GLY A 32 2.28 4.76 -11.26
C GLY A 32 3.33 3.66 -11.27
N GLY A 33 4.56 4.02 -10.94
CA GLY A 33 5.76 3.17 -10.89
C GLY A 33 6.01 2.54 -9.52
N GLY A 34 4.95 2.26 -8.75
CA GLY A 34 5.02 1.49 -7.50
C GLY A 34 5.01 -0.02 -7.75
N LEU A 35 4.97 -0.80 -6.65
CA LEU A 35 4.93 -2.28 -6.71
C LEU A 35 3.91 -2.83 -7.71
N THR A 36 2.66 -2.35 -7.67
CA THR A 36 1.59 -2.84 -8.56
C THR A 36 1.87 -2.52 -10.02
N GLY A 37 2.26 -1.27 -10.32
CA GLY A 37 2.46 -0.84 -11.70
C GLY A 37 3.62 -1.55 -12.37
N VAL A 38 4.78 -1.66 -11.68
CA VAL A 38 5.95 -2.35 -12.26
C VAL A 38 5.73 -3.86 -12.35
N THR A 39 5.02 -4.48 -11.39
CA THR A 39 4.67 -5.91 -11.48
C THR A 39 3.76 -6.17 -12.69
N ALA A 40 2.72 -5.34 -12.87
CA ALA A 40 1.84 -5.47 -14.03
C ALA A 40 2.59 -5.19 -15.34
N ALA A 41 3.46 -4.19 -15.38
CA ALA A 41 4.28 -3.86 -16.55
C ALA A 41 5.18 -5.04 -16.96
N MET A 42 5.88 -5.64 -15.99
CA MET A 42 6.73 -6.80 -16.24
C MET A 42 5.91 -7.97 -16.80
N LEU A 43 4.84 -8.34 -16.11
CA LEU A 43 4.02 -9.49 -16.51
C LEU A 43 3.36 -9.30 -17.87
N LEU A 44 2.89 -8.09 -18.22
CA LEU A 44 2.28 -7.79 -19.52
C LEU A 44 3.31 -7.75 -20.65
N ALA A 45 4.46 -7.12 -20.40
CA ALA A 45 5.55 -7.07 -21.39
C ALA A 45 6.11 -8.47 -21.68
N GLU A 46 6.24 -9.35 -20.67
CA GLU A 46 6.63 -10.75 -20.84
C GLU A 46 5.59 -11.58 -21.64
N GLN A 47 4.34 -11.10 -21.74
CA GLN A 47 3.32 -11.68 -22.64
C GLN A 47 3.35 -11.06 -24.05
N GLY A 48 4.32 -10.21 -24.35
CA GLY A 48 4.51 -9.59 -25.67
C GLY A 48 3.62 -8.37 -25.94
N LEU A 49 2.94 -7.80 -24.93
CA LEU A 49 2.20 -6.56 -25.11
C LEU A 49 3.14 -5.35 -25.11
N ARG A 50 2.80 -4.34 -25.91
CA ARG A 50 3.45 -3.03 -25.87
C ARG A 50 2.93 -2.28 -24.65
N VAL A 51 3.81 -2.06 -23.68
CA VAL A 51 3.48 -1.42 -22.39
C VAL A 51 4.24 -0.11 -22.27
N VAL A 52 3.54 0.95 -21.85
CA VAL A 52 4.17 2.22 -21.45
C VAL A 52 3.77 2.49 -20.00
N LEU A 53 4.77 2.64 -19.13
CA LEU A 53 4.60 2.98 -17.71
C LEU A 53 5.07 4.41 -17.48
N THR A 54 4.23 5.22 -16.86
CA THR A 54 4.55 6.59 -16.47
C THR A 54 4.51 6.74 -14.95
N GLU A 55 5.52 7.39 -14.39
CA GLU A 55 5.65 7.72 -12.97
C GLU A 55 5.88 9.22 -12.80
N ALA A 56 5.18 9.81 -11.85
CA ALA A 56 5.24 11.26 -11.63
C ALA A 56 6.56 11.74 -11.01
N ARG A 57 7.20 10.87 -10.22
CA ARG A 57 8.47 11.12 -9.56
C ARG A 57 9.49 10.06 -10.02
N ARG A 58 10.02 9.29 -9.08
CA ARG A 58 10.89 8.15 -9.35
C ARG A 58 10.16 6.85 -9.02
N LEU A 59 10.54 5.77 -9.68
CA LEU A 59 9.99 4.45 -9.39
C LEU A 59 10.15 4.13 -7.91
N GLY A 60 9.07 3.62 -7.30
CA GLY A 60 9.04 3.24 -5.90
C GLY A 60 8.88 4.39 -4.89
N ASP A 61 8.89 5.67 -5.28
CA ASP A 61 8.77 6.84 -4.38
C ASP A 61 7.41 6.96 -3.67
N GLY A 62 6.45 6.11 -3.99
CA GLY A 62 5.18 6.02 -3.28
C GLY A 62 5.28 5.20 -1.99
N ALA A 63 4.26 4.36 -1.73
CA ALA A 63 4.23 3.50 -0.54
C ALA A 63 5.38 2.48 -0.48
N ALA A 64 5.96 2.09 -1.61
CA ALA A 64 7.07 1.15 -1.67
C ALA A 64 8.34 1.70 -1.01
N TRP A 65 8.58 3.03 -1.11
CA TRP A 65 9.73 3.70 -0.54
C TRP A 65 9.90 3.47 0.98
N ALA A 66 8.82 3.43 1.73
CA ALA A 66 8.83 3.21 3.17
C ALA A 66 8.14 1.90 3.59
N CYS A 67 8.02 0.93 2.69
CA CYS A 67 7.38 -0.35 3.01
C CYS A 67 8.34 -1.26 3.80
N ALA A 68 7.80 -2.00 4.77
CA ALA A 68 8.59 -2.94 5.56
C ALA A 68 9.09 -4.15 4.74
N GLY A 69 8.43 -4.51 3.65
CA GLY A 69 8.86 -5.62 2.79
C GLY A 69 8.63 -7.00 3.38
N ILE A 70 7.68 -7.15 4.29
CA ILE A 70 7.20 -8.46 4.74
C ILE A 70 6.22 -8.99 3.69
N VAL A 71 6.47 -10.21 3.21
CA VAL A 71 5.64 -10.92 2.24
C VAL A 71 5.00 -12.10 2.95
N THR A 72 3.70 -12.03 3.19
CA THR A 72 3.03 -13.02 4.03
C THR A 72 1.54 -13.14 3.71
N ALA A 73 0.98 -14.30 4.03
CA ALA A 73 -0.46 -14.55 4.08
C ALA A 73 -1.05 -14.34 5.50
N GLN A 74 -0.29 -13.86 6.48
CA GLN A 74 -0.78 -13.44 7.79
C GLN A 74 -1.38 -12.04 7.71
N LEU A 75 -2.61 -11.91 7.19
CA LEU A 75 -3.26 -10.62 6.92
C LEU A 75 -4.07 -10.06 8.10
N GLY A 76 -3.81 -10.54 9.32
CA GLY A 76 -4.46 -10.03 10.52
C GLY A 76 -6.00 -10.13 10.47
N ALA A 77 -6.68 -9.03 10.78
CA ALA A 77 -8.15 -8.97 10.82
C ALA A 77 -8.82 -8.94 9.43
N ALA A 78 -8.07 -8.85 8.33
CA ALA A 78 -8.66 -8.77 6.98
C ALA A 78 -9.53 -9.99 6.65
N TYR A 79 -9.07 -11.20 6.97
CA TYR A 79 -9.87 -12.41 6.74
C TYR A 79 -11.20 -12.42 7.47
N GLN A 80 -11.24 -11.91 8.71
CA GLN A 80 -12.49 -11.81 9.45
C GLN A 80 -13.43 -10.80 8.82
N ALA A 81 -12.92 -9.63 8.42
CA ALA A 81 -13.72 -8.61 7.76
C ALA A 81 -14.32 -9.13 6.44
N ILE A 82 -13.54 -9.89 5.65
CA ILE A 82 -14.01 -10.53 4.42
C ILE A 82 -15.09 -11.58 4.72
N ALA A 83 -14.85 -12.46 5.69
CA ALA A 83 -15.81 -13.50 6.07
C ALA A 83 -17.13 -12.90 6.56
N ASP A 84 -17.09 -11.81 7.32
CA ASP A 84 -18.27 -11.12 7.84
C ASP A 84 -19.08 -10.41 6.75
N VAL A 85 -18.43 -9.92 5.68
CA VAL A 85 -19.06 -9.14 4.61
C VAL A 85 -19.43 -10.00 3.39
N ALA A 86 -18.53 -10.87 2.97
CA ALA A 86 -18.64 -11.62 1.71
C ALA A 86 -18.78 -13.13 1.90
N GLY A 87 -18.76 -13.61 3.15
CA GLY A 87 -18.90 -15.02 3.49
C GLY A 87 -17.58 -15.80 3.53
N ILE A 88 -17.65 -16.96 4.17
CA ILE A 88 -16.49 -17.81 4.46
C ILE A 88 -15.82 -18.35 3.19
N ASP A 89 -16.62 -18.71 2.17
CA ASP A 89 -16.11 -19.27 0.91
C ASP A 89 -15.29 -18.21 0.14
N THR A 90 -15.77 -16.95 0.13
CA THR A 90 -15.02 -15.84 -0.44
C THR A 90 -13.70 -15.59 0.31
N ALA A 91 -13.73 -15.67 1.65
CA ALA A 91 -12.53 -15.54 2.46
C ALA A 91 -11.54 -16.68 2.22
N ALA A 92 -12.02 -17.92 2.01
CA ALA A 92 -11.17 -19.06 1.69
C ALA A 92 -10.53 -18.94 0.30
N ALA A 93 -11.30 -18.57 -0.71
CA ALA A 93 -10.77 -18.31 -2.06
C ALA A 93 -9.74 -17.19 -2.02
N PHE A 94 -10.00 -16.09 -1.29
CA PHE A 94 -9.04 -15.02 -1.11
C PHE A 94 -7.75 -15.49 -0.41
N ALA A 95 -7.86 -16.29 0.64
CA ALA A 95 -6.70 -16.84 1.36
C ALA A 95 -5.82 -17.72 0.45
N SER A 96 -6.42 -18.56 -0.38
CA SER A 96 -5.71 -19.36 -1.38
C SER A 96 -4.96 -18.46 -2.38
N MET A 97 -5.63 -17.47 -2.95
CA MET A 97 -4.99 -16.53 -3.90
C MET A 97 -3.86 -15.71 -3.26
N VAL A 98 -3.97 -15.40 -1.97
CA VAL A 98 -2.90 -14.71 -1.23
C VAL A 98 -1.70 -15.63 -1.02
N MET A 99 -1.91 -16.91 -0.70
CA MET A 99 -0.82 -17.89 -0.60
C MET A 99 -0.10 -18.06 -1.94
N ASP A 100 -0.84 -18.16 -3.04
CA ASP A 100 -0.27 -18.19 -4.39
C ASP A 100 0.52 -16.91 -4.71
N ALA A 101 0.02 -15.75 -4.28
CA ALA A 101 0.72 -14.49 -4.46
C ALA A 101 2.05 -14.43 -3.68
N VAL A 102 2.09 -14.97 -2.44
CA VAL A 102 3.34 -15.10 -1.66
C VAL A 102 4.34 -15.94 -2.43
N GLU A 103 3.93 -17.10 -2.95
CA GLU A 103 4.82 -17.98 -3.72
C GLU A 103 5.29 -17.32 -5.02
N ASN A 104 4.43 -16.61 -5.73
CA ASN A 104 4.81 -15.89 -6.94
C ASN A 104 5.77 -14.72 -6.67
N VAL A 105 5.61 -14.02 -5.53
CA VAL A 105 6.61 -13.03 -5.08
C VAL A 105 7.94 -13.72 -4.80
N ARG A 106 7.96 -14.86 -4.09
CA ARG A 106 9.15 -15.65 -3.81
C ARG A 106 9.90 -16.00 -5.08
N GLN A 107 9.23 -16.65 -6.03
CA GLN A 107 9.82 -17.06 -7.30
C GLN A 107 10.36 -15.88 -8.09
N THR A 108 9.60 -14.78 -8.13
CA THR A 108 10.03 -13.55 -8.81
C THR A 108 11.24 -12.94 -8.13
N ALA A 109 11.23 -12.81 -6.81
CA ALA A 109 12.34 -12.23 -6.05
C ALA A 109 13.64 -13.03 -6.23
N HIS A 110 13.56 -14.35 -6.20
CA HIS A 110 14.74 -15.21 -6.45
C HIS A 110 15.27 -15.08 -7.89
N ARG A 111 14.40 -14.95 -8.89
CA ARG A 111 14.81 -14.68 -10.28
C ARG A 111 15.46 -13.31 -10.47
N LEU A 112 15.03 -12.31 -9.72
CA LEU A 112 15.60 -10.96 -9.75
C LEU A 112 16.90 -10.85 -8.95
N ALA A 113 17.13 -11.75 -8.00
CA ALA A 113 18.33 -11.91 -7.16
C ALA A 113 18.79 -10.61 -6.46
N ALA A 114 19.94 -10.08 -6.84
CA ALA A 114 20.69 -9.09 -6.08
C ALA A 114 19.94 -7.84 -5.62
N PRO A 115 19.06 -7.18 -6.41
CA PRO A 115 18.48 -5.91 -5.92
C PRO A 115 17.42 -6.10 -4.83
N CYS A 116 16.71 -7.23 -4.77
CA CYS A 116 15.59 -7.40 -3.84
C CYS A 116 15.94 -8.13 -2.54
N GLN A 117 17.10 -8.81 -2.45
CA GLN A 117 17.59 -9.48 -1.24
C GLN A 117 16.51 -10.31 -0.51
N PRO A 118 15.89 -11.30 -1.17
CA PRO A 118 14.86 -12.11 -0.54
C PRO A 118 15.48 -12.96 0.58
N GLN A 119 14.80 -12.99 1.73
CA GLN A 119 15.19 -13.80 2.88
C GLN A 119 13.97 -14.58 3.36
N GLU A 120 14.11 -15.89 3.48
CA GLU A 120 13.07 -16.73 4.10
C GLU A 120 12.91 -16.33 5.57
N ALA A 121 11.67 -16.29 6.02
CA ALA A 121 11.32 -15.95 7.38
C ALA A 121 9.99 -16.59 7.76
N ASP A 122 9.87 -17.00 9.01
CA ASP A 122 8.58 -17.35 9.58
C ASP A 122 7.87 -16.09 10.10
N VAL A 123 6.54 -16.14 10.13
CA VAL A 123 5.72 -15.02 10.63
C VAL A 123 4.91 -15.46 11.84
N TYR A 124 5.23 -14.88 12.97
CA TYR A 124 4.49 -15.06 14.22
C TYR A 124 3.45 -13.97 14.40
N THR A 125 2.17 -14.34 14.58
CA THR A 125 1.17 -13.40 15.07
C THR A 125 1.05 -13.58 16.58
N TYR A 126 1.30 -12.51 17.35
CA TYR A 126 1.39 -12.59 18.81
C TYR A 126 0.28 -11.82 19.52
N ALA A 127 -0.17 -12.39 20.65
CA ALA A 127 -0.94 -11.71 21.69
C ALA A 127 0.04 -11.21 22.75
N PHE A 128 0.14 -9.88 22.93
CA PHE A 128 1.06 -9.31 23.92
C PHE A 128 0.60 -9.55 25.34
N LEU A 129 -0.69 -9.34 25.60
CA LEU A 129 -1.29 -9.51 26.93
C LEU A 129 -2.32 -10.64 26.92
N LYS A 130 -2.59 -11.24 28.10
CA LYS A 130 -3.62 -12.29 28.26
C LYS A 130 -5.00 -11.85 27.74
N ARG A 131 -5.36 -10.57 27.86
CA ARG A 131 -6.62 -10.02 27.34
C ARG A 131 -6.71 -10.05 25.80
N ASP A 132 -5.62 -10.28 25.09
CA ASP A 132 -5.56 -10.36 23.62
C ASP A 132 -5.74 -11.80 23.13
N LEU A 133 -5.68 -12.80 24.01
CA LEU A 133 -5.80 -14.23 23.67
C LEU A 133 -7.09 -14.57 22.91
N PRO A 134 -8.28 -14.07 23.30
CA PRO A 134 -9.50 -14.38 22.55
C PRO A 134 -9.45 -13.93 21.09
N ALA A 135 -8.79 -12.81 20.80
CA ALA A 135 -8.59 -12.33 19.43
C ALA A 135 -7.65 -13.25 18.65
N LEU A 136 -6.57 -13.72 19.28
CA LEU A 136 -5.62 -14.65 18.68
C LEU A 136 -6.26 -16.01 18.39
N GLU A 137 -7.03 -16.53 19.33
CA GLU A 137 -7.76 -17.81 19.18
C GLU A 137 -8.81 -17.73 18.06
N LYS A 138 -9.53 -16.62 17.98
CA LYS A 138 -10.47 -16.37 16.89
C LYS A 138 -9.77 -16.33 15.53
N GLN A 139 -8.61 -15.66 15.43
CA GLN A 139 -7.82 -15.65 14.19
C GLN A 139 -7.30 -17.04 13.83
N LEU A 140 -6.76 -17.79 14.78
CA LEU A 140 -6.28 -19.16 14.56
C LEU A 140 -7.39 -20.06 14.02
N ALA A 141 -8.55 -20.06 14.69
CA ALA A 141 -9.69 -20.88 14.28
C ALA A 141 -10.17 -20.53 12.86
N LEU A 142 -10.25 -19.23 12.55
CA LEU A 142 -10.65 -18.78 11.23
C LEU A 142 -9.62 -19.18 10.17
N GLN A 143 -8.33 -18.87 10.37
CA GLN A 143 -7.29 -19.17 9.40
C GLN A 143 -7.16 -20.67 9.10
N LYS A 144 -7.29 -21.54 10.12
CA LYS A 144 -7.38 -23.00 9.88
C LYS A 144 -8.59 -23.39 9.04
N ARG A 145 -9.74 -22.77 9.29
CA ARG A 145 -10.96 -23.00 8.51
C ARG A 145 -10.82 -22.54 7.05
N LEU A 146 -10.00 -21.50 6.82
CA LEU A 146 -9.66 -20.99 5.47
C LEU A 146 -8.60 -21.84 4.75
N GLY A 147 -8.04 -22.87 5.39
CA GLY A 147 -7.01 -23.74 4.81
C GLY A 147 -5.58 -23.21 4.96
N LEU A 148 -5.34 -22.17 5.75
CA LEU A 148 -3.99 -21.69 6.00
C LEU A 148 -3.24 -22.66 6.94
N PRO A 149 -1.97 -23.02 6.67
CA PRO A 149 -1.18 -23.95 7.48
C PRO A 149 -0.60 -23.23 8.72
N VAL A 150 -1.49 -22.77 9.61
CA VAL A 150 -1.13 -22.06 10.84
C VAL A 150 -1.15 -22.98 12.05
N PHE A 151 -0.19 -22.77 12.96
CA PHE A 151 -0.01 -23.57 14.17
C PHE A 151 0.06 -22.66 15.39
N VAL A 152 -0.32 -23.21 16.57
CA VAL A 152 0.03 -22.58 17.85
C VAL A 152 1.54 -22.76 18.03
N ALA A 153 2.26 -21.68 18.21
CA ALA A 153 3.68 -21.76 18.50
C ALA A 153 3.91 -22.15 19.98
N SER A 154 4.89 -23.02 20.22
CA SER A 154 5.30 -23.44 21.56
C SER A 154 5.87 -22.29 22.39
N ASP A 155 6.45 -21.31 21.70
CA ASP A 155 7.09 -20.12 22.25
C ASP A 155 6.80 -18.89 21.38
N ALA A 156 7.46 -17.79 21.67
CA ALA A 156 7.37 -16.55 20.90
C ALA A 156 8.38 -16.50 19.72
N GLY A 157 9.05 -17.60 19.41
CA GLY A 157 10.21 -17.58 18.54
C GLY A 157 11.32 -16.68 19.12
N ASP A 158 11.93 -15.90 18.25
CA ASP A 158 12.97 -14.91 18.60
C ASP A 158 12.39 -13.51 18.94
N CYS A 159 11.13 -13.40 19.37
CA CYS A 159 10.51 -12.12 19.74
C CYS A 159 11.30 -11.45 20.88
N PRO A 160 11.69 -10.16 20.72
CA PRO A 160 12.60 -9.50 21.68
C PRO A 160 11.94 -9.11 23.01
N PHE A 161 10.66 -9.44 23.20
CA PHE A 161 9.92 -9.19 24.43
C PHE A 161 8.94 -10.35 24.73
N PRO A 162 8.57 -10.55 26.02
CA PRO A 162 7.61 -11.58 26.39
C PRO A 162 6.23 -11.36 25.74
N VAL A 163 5.61 -12.44 25.30
CA VAL A 163 4.24 -12.45 24.76
C VAL A 163 3.41 -13.50 25.48
N ALA A 164 2.09 -13.33 25.53
CA ALA A 164 1.20 -14.27 26.18
C ALA A 164 1.04 -15.58 25.40
N ARG A 165 1.02 -15.50 24.06
CA ARG A 165 0.94 -16.62 23.11
C ARG A 165 1.18 -16.13 21.71
N SER A 166 1.59 -17.02 20.80
CA SER A 166 1.70 -16.74 19.36
C SER A 166 1.12 -17.88 18.51
N ILE A 167 0.80 -17.54 17.26
CA ILE A 167 0.52 -18.49 16.18
C ILE A 167 1.54 -18.26 15.07
N LEU A 168 1.92 -19.33 14.39
CA LEU A 168 2.98 -19.37 13.40
C LEU A 168 2.42 -19.69 12.02
N LEU A 169 2.86 -18.96 11.02
CA LEU A 169 2.78 -19.32 9.61
C LEU A 169 4.22 -19.38 9.07
N SER A 170 4.67 -20.58 8.72
CA SER A 170 6.02 -20.81 8.19
C SER A 170 6.10 -20.50 6.69
N HIS A 171 7.33 -20.52 6.17
CA HIS A 171 7.62 -20.34 4.74
C HIS A 171 7.06 -19.01 4.19
N GLN A 172 7.29 -17.95 4.89
CA GLN A 172 7.08 -16.59 4.42
C GLN A 172 8.42 -15.96 4.02
N LEU A 173 8.46 -14.71 3.64
CA LEU A 173 9.74 -14.06 3.32
C LEU A 173 9.73 -12.56 3.61
N THR A 174 10.93 -12.01 3.66
CA THR A 174 11.16 -10.56 3.63
C THR A 174 11.99 -10.20 2.41
N LEU A 175 11.86 -8.96 1.93
CA LEU A 175 12.67 -8.44 0.83
C LEU A 175 12.83 -6.92 0.92
N SER A 176 13.75 -6.37 0.11
CA SER A 176 13.81 -4.92 -0.13
C SER A 176 12.74 -4.52 -1.14
N PRO A 177 11.68 -3.79 -0.75
CA PRO A 177 10.63 -3.42 -1.69
C PRO A 177 11.11 -2.53 -2.83
N LEU A 178 12.05 -1.62 -2.56
CA LEU A 178 12.62 -0.78 -3.60
C LEU A 178 13.50 -1.60 -4.56
N GLY A 179 14.34 -2.49 -4.01
CA GLY A 179 15.13 -3.42 -4.83
C GLY A 179 14.23 -4.30 -5.70
N TYR A 180 13.09 -4.74 -5.17
CA TYR A 180 12.10 -5.51 -5.91
C TYR A 180 11.47 -4.69 -7.05
N VAL A 181 11.09 -3.42 -6.80
CA VAL A 181 10.60 -2.49 -7.83
C VAL A 181 11.65 -2.30 -8.93
N MET A 182 12.92 -2.04 -8.57
CA MET A 182 14.00 -1.82 -9.54
C MET A 182 14.28 -3.07 -10.38
N GLY A 183 14.31 -4.24 -9.74
CA GLY A 183 14.51 -5.51 -10.45
C GLY A 183 13.39 -5.81 -11.44
N MET A 184 12.14 -5.62 -11.03
CA MET A 184 10.98 -5.80 -11.93
C MET A 184 10.95 -4.77 -13.06
N ALA A 185 11.31 -3.51 -12.79
CA ALA A 185 11.37 -2.46 -13.81
C ALA A 185 12.44 -2.79 -14.87
N ALA A 186 13.62 -3.22 -14.45
CA ALA A 186 14.67 -3.65 -15.36
C ALA A 186 14.23 -4.86 -16.22
N ARG A 187 13.50 -5.80 -15.63
CA ARG A 187 12.95 -6.95 -16.35
C ARG A 187 11.85 -6.55 -17.33
N ALA A 188 10.96 -5.62 -16.94
CA ALA A 188 9.94 -5.08 -17.82
C ALA A 188 10.56 -4.36 -19.03
N GLU A 189 11.59 -3.55 -18.81
CA GLU A 189 12.33 -2.87 -19.88
C GLU A 189 13.00 -3.87 -20.84
N GLN A 190 13.66 -4.91 -20.32
CA GLN A 190 14.24 -5.99 -21.13
C GLN A 190 13.18 -6.69 -21.99
N ALA A 191 11.93 -6.77 -21.52
CA ALA A 191 10.79 -7.31 -22.27
C ALA A 191 10.13 -6.27 -23.21
N GLY A 192 10.70 -5.07 -23.35
CA GLY A 192 10.23 -4.04 -24.29
C GLY A 192 9.26 -3.01 -23.69
N CYS A 193 9.06 -2.98 -22.36
CA CYS A 193 8.28 -1.92 -21.72
C CYS A 193 9.02 -0.59 -21.78
N VAL A 194 8.33 0.48 -22.19
CA VAL A 194 8.83 1.85 -22.08
C VAL A 194 8.48 2.38 -20.69
N ILE A 195 9.47 2.87 -19.96
CA ILE A 195 9.31 3.40 -18.60
C ILE A 195 9.75 4.86 -18.60
N GLY A 196 8.91 5.74 -18.02
CA GLY A 196 9.26 7.15 -17.81
C GLY A 196 9.04 7.60 -16.39
N GLU A 197 10.09 8.18 -15.79
CA GLU A 197 10.05 8.91 -14.53
C GLU A 197 9.83 10.41 -14.79
N HIS A 198 9.53 11.18 -13.72
CA HIS A 198 9.26 12.63 -13.81
C HIS A 198 8.21 12.99 -14.87
N SER A 199 7.26 12.10 -15.09
CA SER A 199 6.27 12.13 -16.17
C SER A 199 4.84 12.13 -15.60
N PRO A 200 4.43 13.17 -14.81
CA PRO A 200 3.14 13.21 -14.17
C PRO A 200 2.00 13.31 -15.20
N VAL A 201 0.99 12.44 -15.03
CA VAL A 201 -0.24 12.50 -15.81
C VAL A 201 -1.05 13.72 -15.38
N ARG A 202 -1.47 14.54 -16.33
CA ARG A 202 -2.31 15.74 -16.15
C ARG A 202 -3.79 15.48 -16.40
N ALA A 203 -4.08 14.56 -17.33
CA ALA A 203 -5.45 14.13 -17.59
C ALA A 203 -5.50 12.66 -18.03
N VAL A 204 -6.60 12.00 -17.67
CA VAL A 204 -6.92 10.63 -18.08
C VAL A 204 -8.22 10.72 -18.87
N ASP A 205 -8.13 10.43 -20.16
CA ASP A 205 -9.27 10.40 -21.06
C ASP A 205 -9.49 9.00 -21.64
N GLU A 206 -10.51 8.82 -22.45
CA GLU A 206 -10.86 7.54 -23.04
C GLU A 206 -9.77 7.12 -24.05
N GLY A 207 -8.99 6.09 -23.69
CA GLY A 207 -7.89 5.59 -24.51
C GLY A 207 -6.64 6.49 -24.58
N GLN A 208 -6.55 7.53 -23.74
CA GLN A 208 -5.44 8.48 -23.80
C GLN A 208 -5.01 9.00 -22.43
N LEU A 209 -3.70 9.12 -22.23
CA LEU A 209 -3.09 9.85 -21.11
C LEU A 209 -2.40 11.11 -21.64
N LEU A 210 -2.70 12.25 -21.00
CA LEU A 210 -2.05 13.52 -21.30
C LEU A 210 -1.02 13.81 -20.20
N LEU A 211 0.24 13.99 -20.58
CA LEU A 211 1.35 14.42 -19.74
C LEU A 211 1.74 15.86 -20.11
N ALA A 212 2.80 16.40 -19.50
CA ALA A 212 3.30 17.73 -19.86
C ALA A 212 3.86 17.77 -21.29
N ASP A 213 4.73 16.80 -21.60
CA ASP A 213 5.51 16.77 -22.83
C ASP A 213 5.27 15.49 -23.65
N ALA A 214 4.29 14.66 -23.23
CA ALA A 214 3.97 13.42 -23.90
C ALA A 214 2.47 13.14 -23.92
N VAL A 215 2.08 12.34 -24.92
CA VAL A 215 0.76 11.72 -25.05
C VAL A 215 0.93 10.21 -25.16
N ILE A 216 0.15 9.43 -24.41
CA ILE A 216 0.14 7.97 -24.51
C ILE A 216 -1.24 7.52 -24.97
N GLU A 217 -1.33 6.96 -26.16
CA GLU A 217 -2.55 6.34 -26.70
C GLU A 217 -2.53 4.85 -26.37
N ALA A 218 -3.54 4.36 -25.66
CA ALA A 218 -3.67 2.95 -25.31
C ALA A 218 -5.12 2.56 -25.11
N PRO A 219 -5.61 1.45 -25.69
CA PRO A 219 -6.96 0.96 -25.47
C PRO A 219 -7.23 0.53 -24.02
N THR A 220 -6.19 0.24 -23.25
CA THR A 220 -6.30 -0.10 -21.83
C THR A 220 -5.40 0.81 -21.00
N ILE A 221 -5.98 1.41 -19.97
CA ILE A 221 -5.28 2.27 -19.00
C ILE A 221 -5.41 1.63 -17.61
N LEU A 222 -4.28 1.43 -16.93
CA LEU A 222 -4.20 0.92 -15.56
C LEU A 222 -3.74 2.03 -14.61
N LEU A 223 -4.59 2.39 -13.64
CA LEU A 223 -4.26 3.31 -12.55
C LEU A 223 -3.73 2.54 -11.33
N ALA A 224 -2.41 2.55 -11.15
CA ALA A 224 -1.68 1.89 -10.06
C ALA A 224 -1.06 2.91 -9.07
N THR A 225 -1.77 3.99 -8.80
CA THR A 225 -1.29 5.17 -8.06
C THR A 225 -1.64 5.16 -6.56
N GLY A 226 -1.90 3.98 -5.98
CA GLY A 226 -2.40 3.86 -4.62
C GLY A 226 -3.86 4.30 -4.54
N VAL A 227 -4.16 5.59 -4.40
CA VAL A 227 -5.51 6.08 -4.69
C VAL A 227 -5.59 6.49 -6.16
N PRO A 228 -6.54 5.95 -6.95
CA PRO A 228 -6.59 6.21 -8.38
C PRO A 228 -6.73 7.70 -8.69
N VAL A 229 -5.80 8.25 -9.44
CA VAL A 229 -5.78 9.67 -9.81
C VAL A 229 -6.99 10.03 -10.67
N GLY A 230 -7.56 11.21 -10.45
CA GLY A 230 -8.74 11.69 -11.18
C GLY A 230 -10.04 10.92 -10.91
N CYS A 231 -10.00 9.87 -10.07
CA CYS A 231 -11.19 9.06 -9.79
C CYS A 231 -12.13 9.75 -8.81
N ARG A 232 -13.36 10.04 -9.26
CA ARG A 232 -14.46 10.65 -8.46
C ARG A 232 -15.65 9.70 -8.32
N THR A 233 -15.42 8.39 -8.28
CA THR A 233 -16.47 7.37 -8.30
C THR A 233 -16.69 6.73 -6.93
N LEU A 234 -17.80 5.98 -6.80
CA LEU A 234 -18.18 5.28 -5.56
C LEU A 234 -17.08 4.40 -4.95
N PRO A 235 -16.25 3.66 -5.73
CA PRO A 235 -15.17 2.85 -5.14
C PRO A 235 -14.25 3.62 -4.21
N ILE A 236 -14.03 4.92 -4.44
CA ILE A 236 -13.17 5.74 -3.56
C ILE A 236 -13.75 5.89 -2.13
N LEU A 237 -15.07 5.76 -1.97
CA LEU A 237 -15.75 5.82 -0.67
C LEU A 237 -15.58 4.52 0.13
N ALA A 238 -15.25 3.42 -0.54
CA ALA A 238 -14.96 2.13 0.09
C ALA A 238 -13.52 2.03 0.63
N MET A 239 -12.74 3.10 0.55
CA MET A 239 -11.35 3.15 0.98
C MET A 239 -11.15 4.14 2.12
N THR A 240 -10.10 3.88 2.92
CA THR A 240 -9.53 4.83 3.89
C THR A 240 -8.04 4.92 3.69
N ARG A 241 -7.43 6.08 3.94
CA ARG A 241 -5.97 6.21 4.00
C ARG A 241 -5.53 6.24 5.43
N GLN A 242 -4.51 5.45 5.72
CA GLN A 242 -3.86 5.36 7.03
C GLN A 242 -2.43 5.85 6.93
N TYR A 243 -1.96 6.56 7.95
CA TYR A 243 -0.54 6.81 8.13
C TYR A 243 0.10 5.62 8.83
N VAL A 244 1.20 5.17 8.29
CA VAL A 244 2.02 4.09 8.83
C VAL A 244 3.43 4.63 9.04
N ARG A 245 3.98 4.45 10.24
CA ARG A 245 5.37 4.78 10.57
C ARG A 245 6.20 3.52 10.60
N GLU A 246 7.24 3.52 9.82
CA GLU A 246 8.34 2.57 9.88
C GLU A 246 9.48 3.18 10.71
N THR A 247 10.10 2.39 11.56
CA THR A 247 11.18 2.87 12.44
C THR A 247 12.25 1.82 12.53
N VAL A 248 13.49 2.17 12.23
CA VAL A 248 14.65 1.29 12.44
C VAL A 248 15.09 1.39 13.89
N VAL A 249 15.14 0.25 14.53
CA VAL A 249 15.54 0.10 15.92
C VAL A 249 16.77 -0.80 15.95
N LEU A 250 17.93 -0.27 16.34
CA LEU A 250 19.13 -1.04 16.61
C LEU A 250 19.05 -1.60 18.02
N GLN A 251 19.39 -2.87 18.18
CA GLN A 251 19.47 -3.53 19.46
C GLN A 251 20.77 -4.36 19.51
N GLY A 252 21.47 -4.30 20.64
CA GLY A 252 22.56 -5.23 20.92
C GLY A 252 22.00 -6.65 21.15
N GLY A 253 22.63 -7.67 20.60
CA GLY A 253 22.22 -9.07 20.75
C GLY A 253 22.16 -9.84 19.43
N ALA A 254 21.60 -11.06 19.47
CA ALA A 254 21.42 -11.87 18.28
C ALA A 254 20.39 -11.24 17.33
N PRO A 255 20.67 -11.22 16.01
CA PRO A 255 19.70 -10.74 15.04
C PRO A 255 18.45 -11.64 15.04
N LEU A 256 17.27 -11.04 14.81
CA LEU A 256 16.05 -11.80 14.56
C LEU A 256 16.16 -12.54 13.21
N GLY A 257 15.55 -13.73 13.16
CA GLY A 257 15.34 -14.47 11.91
C GLY A 257 13.91 -14.33 11.39
N ASN A 258 12.96 -13.95 12.26
CA ASN A 258 11.53 -14.05 12.00
C ASN A 258 10.80 -12.72 12.14
N CYS A 259 9.60 -12.66 11.52
CA CYS A 259 8.72 -11.50 11.63
C CYS A 259 7.68 -11.71 12.73
N HIS A 260 7.34 -10.63 13.43
CA HIS A 260 6.34 -10.66 14.51
C HIS A 260 5.26 -9.61 14.26
N ILE A 261 4.01 -10.04 14.13
CA ILE A 261 2.84 -9.19 13.86
C ILE A 261 1.92 -9.21 15.08
N SER A 262 1.53 -8.05 15.59
CA SER A 262 0.55 -7.98 16.68
C SER A 262 -0.82 -8.48 16.22
N VAL A 263 -1.50 -9.26 17.03
CA VAL A 263 -2.91 -9.63 16.81
C VAL A 263 -3.85 -8.42 16.82
N ARG A 264 -3.47 -7.33 17.47
CA ARG A 264 -4.22 -6.09 17.50
C ARG A 264 -3.96 -5.26 16.23
N ASP A 265 -5.04 -4.78 15.62
CA ASP A 265 -4.95 -3.86 14.50
C ASP A 265 -4.13 -2.61 14.85
N GLY A 266 -3.17 -2.29 13.99
CA GLY A 266 -2.26 -1.17 14.19
C GLY A 266 -1.31 -1.32 15.38
N GLY A 267 -1.15 -2.57 15.91
CA GLY A 267 -0.13 -2.89 16.91
C GLY A 267 1.26 -2.99 16.30
N LEU A 268 2.27 -3.18 17.17
CA LEU A 268 3.67 -3.22 16.76
C LEU A 268 3.95 -4.47 15.92
N THR A 269 4.48 -4.27 14.72
CA THR A 269 5.02 -5.32 13.86
C THR A 269 6.53 -5.19 13.83
N LEU A 270 7.25 -6.31 13.85
CA LEU A 270 8.70 -6.37 13.76
C LEU A 270 9.11 -7.17 12.54
N ARG A 271 10.09 -6.64 11.82
CA ARG A 271 10.82 -7.33 10.75
C ARG A 271 12.30 -7.38 11.09
N PRO A 272 12.98 -8.52 10.92
CA PRO A 272 14.42 -8.61 11.14
C PRO A 272 15.21 -7.72 10.18
N LEU A 273 16.29 -7.11 10.72
CA LEU A 273 17.35 -6.45 9.99
C LEU A 273 18.69 -7.01 10.51
N PRO A 274 19.80 -6.89 9.75
CA PRO A 274 21.09 -7.42 10.17
C PRO A 274 21.59 -6.94 11.54
N SER A 275 21.16 -5.74 11.96
CA SER A 275 21.61 -5.11 13.22
C SER A 275 20.47 -4.68 14.13
N GLY A 276 19.27 -5.25 13.99
CA GLY A 276 18.12 -4.88 14.81
C GLY A 276 16.78 -5.20 14.13
N TYR A 277 15.85 -4.28 14.19
CA TYR A 277 14.48 -4.48 13.66
C TYR A 277 14.01 -3.28 12.87
N LEU A 278 13.20 -3.54 11.86
CA LEU A 278 12.28 -2.56 11.31
C LEU A 278 10.93 -2.73 12.02
N THR A 279 10.45 -1.68 12.67
CA THR A 279 9.15 -1.71 13.33
C THR A 279 8.13 -0.97 12.47
N THR A 280 6.93 -1.55 12.36
CA THR A 280 5.78 -0.94 11.68
C THR A 280 4.70 -0.59 12.71
N TRP A 281 4.17 0.61 12.63
CA TRP A 281 3.11 1.10 13.51
C TRP A 281 2.10 1.96 12.76
N THR A 282 0.80 1.68 12.94
CA THR A 282 -0.27 2.48 12.33
C THR A 282 -0.57 3.71 13.16
N LEU A 283 -0.38 4.89 12.58
CA LEU A 283 -0.64 6.18 13.22
C LEU A 283 -2.11 6.63 13.13
N GLY A 284 -2.92 5.98 12.31
CA GLY A 284 -4.33 6.28 12.12
C GLY A 284 -4.67 7.01 10.82
N PRO A 285 -5.94 7.38 10.64
CA PRO A 285 -6.43 7.93 9.37
C PRO A 285 -5.79 9.27 8.99
N SER A 286 -5.61 9.47 7.69
CA SER A 286 -5.12 10.74 7.12
C SER A 286 -5.97 11.92 7.57
N GLY A 287 -5.32 13.07 7.82
CA GLY A 287 -5.98 14.30 8.24
C GLY A 287 -6.43 14.34 9.71
N ARG A 288 -6.07 13.35 10.54
CA ARG A 288 -6.19 13.40 12.00
C ARG A 288 -4.86 13.78 12.63
N ASP A 289 -4.93 14.32 13.85
CA ASP A 289 -3.74 14.55 14.65
C ASP A 289 -3.08 13.20 14.99
N ARG A 290 -1.77 13.13 14.82
CA ARG A 290 -0.98 11.91 15.01
C ARG A 290 -0.13 11.94 16.27
N HIS A 291 -0.03 13.09 16.92
CA HIS A 291 0.88 13.32 18.02
C HIS A 291 0.71 12.31 19.17
N GLU A 292 -0.52 12.06 19.58
CA GLU A 292 -0.82 11.06 20.63
C GLU A 292 -0.38 9.64 20.23
N ARG A 293 -0.55 9.27 18.96
CA ARG A 293 -0.17 7.95 18.44
C ARG A 293 1.35 7.81 18.27
N GLU A 294 2.03 8.90 17.92
CA GLU A 294 3.50 8.95 17.86
C GLU A 294 4.08 8.83 19.27
N GLN A 295 3.58 9.59 20.25
CA GLN A 295 3.98 9.46 21.66
C GLN A 295 3.68 8.07 22.23
N LEU A 296 2.56 7.44 21.82
CA LEU A 296 2.26 6.07 22.24
C LEU A 296 3.28 5.09 21.69
N LEU A 297 3.70 5.23 20.41
CA LEU A 297 4.74 4.41 19.82
C LEU A 297 6.06 4.55 20.60
N ASP A 298 6.48 5.78 20.90
CA ASP A 298 7.73 6.03 21.63
C ASP A 298 7.69 5.35 23.02
N ARG A 299 6.56 5.41 23.73
CA ARG A 299 6.37 4.68 25.00
C ARG A 299 6.37 3.17 24.83
N VAL A 300 5.77 2.66 23.76
CA VAL A 300 5.74 1.22 23.47
C VAL A 300 7.15 0.70 23.15
N LEU A 301 7.91 1.44 22.36
CA LEU A 301 9.30 1.09 22.05
C LEU A 301 10.17 1.11 23.32
N ALA A 302 10.10 2.18 24.11
CA ALA A 302 10.85 2.27 25.35
C ALA A 302 10.51 1.17 26.37
N GLY A 303 9.22 0.76 26.43
CA GLY A 303 8.78 -0.29 27.35
C GLY A 303 9.03 -1.72 26.89
N ARG A 304 9.09 -1.96 25.57
CA ARG A 304 9.29 -3.32 25.00
C ARG A 304 10.71 -3.59 24.56
N LEU A 305 11.44 -2.54 24.19
CA LEU A 305 12.79 -2.59 23.64
C LEU A 305 13.68 -1.57 24.38
N PRO A 306 13.84 -1.72 25.72
CA PRO A 306 14.48 -0.66 26.56
C PRO A 306 15.94 -0.41 26.21
N GLU A 307 16.67 -1.40 25.69
CA GLU A 307 18.08 -1.28 25.31
C GLU A 307 18.27 -0.89 23.83
N SER A 308 17.19 -0.49 23.16
CA SER A 308 17.23 -0.21 21.74
C SER A 308 17.36 1.30 21.47
N HIS A 309 17.94 1.62 20.31
CA HIS A 309 18.07 3.00 19.83
C HIS A 309 17.39 3.15 18.47
N VAL A 310 16.51 4.17 18.37
CA VAL A 310 15.91 4.55 17.08
C VAL A 310 16.93 5.30 16.26
N THR A 311 17.27 4.81 15.08
CA THR A 311 18.30 5.40 14.21
C THR A 311 17.73 6.05 12.97
N ASP A 312 16.62 5.54 12.45
CA ASP A 312 16.01 6.03 11.21
C ASP A 312 14.49 5.80 11.25
N GLY A 313 13.75 6.43 10.34
CA GLY A 313 12.32 6.20 10.24
C GLY A 313 11.68 6.94 9.07
N ALA A 314 10.56 6.43 8.62
CA ALA A 314 9.77 7.02 7.56
C ALA A 314 8.27 6.94 7.87
N ILE A 315 7.51 7.87 7.32
CA ILE A 315 6.04 7.84 7.39
C ILE A 315 5.52 7.75 5.97
N ARG A 316 4.67 6.76 5.72
CA ARG A 316 3.97 6.59 4.45
C ARG A 316 2.46 6.64 4.64
N GLN A 317 1.74 6.84 3.56
CA GLN A 317 0.31 6.64 3.52
C GLN A 317 0.01 5.29 2.85
N ASP A 318 -0.88 4.53 3.46
CA ASP A 318 -1.37 3.27 2.93
C ASP A 318 -2.88 3.32 2.69
N VAL A 319 -3.38 2.51 1.77
CA VAL A 319 -4.80 2.48 1.41
C VAL A 319 -5.43 1.19 1.91
N TRP A 320 -6.47 1.33 2.71
CA TRP A 320 -7.22 0.24 3.30
C TRP A 320 -8.62 0.18 2.70
N SER A 321 -9.03 -0.99 2.25
CA SER A 321 -10.43 -1.23 1.92
C SER A 321 -11.26 -1.41 3.19
N ARG A 322 -12.53 -1.01 3.14
CA ARG A 322 -13.41 -1.10 4.31
C ARG A 322 -13.97 -2.48 4.54
N ASP A 323 -13.94 -3.35 3.54
CA ASP A 323 -14.45 -4.72 3.57
C ASP A 323 -13.32 -5.77 3.60
N GLY A 324 -12.07 -5.34 3.67
CA GLY A 324 -10.89 -6.21 3.69
C GLY A 324 -10.41 -6.68 2.31
N LEU A 325 -11.26 -6.68 1.27
CA LEU A 325 -10.88 -7.08 -0.08
C LEU A 325 -10.27 -5.93 -0.88
N PRO A 326 -9.16 -6.12 -1.58
CA PRO A 326 -8.65 -5.16 -2.55
C PRO A 326 -9.70 -4.77 -3.59
N LEU A 327 -9.53 -3.59 -4.18
CA LEU A 327 -10.34 -3.10 -5.29
C LEU A 327 -9.52 -3.22 -6.58
N ILE A 328 -9.81 -4.22 -7.41
CA ILE A 328 -9.05 -4.55 -8.61
C ILE A 328 -10.01 -4.74 -9.78
N GLY A 329 -9.83 -3.98 -10.85
CA GLY A 329 -10.66 -4.10 -12.06
C GLY A 329 -11.14 -2.75 -12.60
N SER A 330 -12.25 -2.74 -13.35
CA SER A 330 -12.76 -1.53 -13.98
C SER A 330 -13.28 -0.53 -12.95
N ILE A 331 -12.88 0.72 -13.08
CA ILE A 331 -13.36 1.82 -12.22
C ILE A 331 -14.89 1.99 -12.32
N ARG A 332 -15.44 1.79 -13.52
CA ARG A 332 -16.88 1.81 -13.79
C ARG A 332 -17.23 0.67 -14.72
N GLU A 333 -18.39 0.05 -14.55
CA GLU A 333 -18.85 -1.06 -15.40
C GLU A 333 -18.90 -0.68 -16.90
N LYS A 334 -19.23 0.57 -17.21
CA LYS A 334 -19.28 1.09 -18.58
C LYS A 334 -17.91 1.45 -19.18
N ARG A 335 -16.85 1.62 -18.35
CA ARG A 335 -15.49 1.95 -18.78
C ARG A 335 -14.56 0.78 -18.53
N ARG A 336 -14.76 -0.30 -19.26
CA ARG A 336 -14.03 -1.59 -19.07
C ARG A 336 -12.53 -1.48 -19.33
N HIS A 337 -12.09 -0.50 -20.09
CA HIS A 337 -10.70 -0.22 -20.44
C HIS A 337 -9.94 0.62 -19.40
N LEU A 338 -10.63 1.26 -18.46
CA LEU A 338 -10.00 2.02 -17.38
C LEU A 338 -10.01 1.18 -16.10
N LEU A 339 -8.83 0.63 -15.78
CA LEU A 339 -8.63 -0.31 -14.68
C LEU A 339 -7.96 0.37 -13.49
N MET A 340 -8.16 -0.18 -12.31
CA MET A 340 -7.51 0.26 -11.07
C MET A 340 -7.10 -0.92 -10.21
N ALA A 341 -6.12 -0.70 -9.35
CA ALA A 341 -5.79 -1.62 -8.27
C ALA A 341 -5.35 -0.84 -7.02
N THR A 342 -5.96 -1.17 -5.87
CA THR A 342 -5.73 -0.46 -4.60
C THR A 342 -6.33 -1.22 -3.41
N GLY A 343 -6.08 -0.72 -2.18
CA GLY A 343 -6.77 -1.19 -0.98
C GLY A 343 -6.16 -2.44 -0.36
N TYR A 344 -4.83 -2.54 -0.32
CA TYR A 344 -4.12 -3.73 0.18
C TYR A 344 -3.99 -3.81 1.70
N SER A 345 -4.50 -2.82 2.44
CA SER A 345 -4.66 -2.86 3.90
C SER A 345 -3.37 -3.20 4.67
N GLY A 346 -2.22 -2.63 4.25
CA GLY A 346 -0.91 -2.86 4.87
C GLY A 346 -0.05 -3.93 4.21
N TYR A 347 -0.61 -4.79 3.36
CA TYR A 347 0.10 -5.92 2.74
C TYR A 347 0.47 -5.63 1.28
N GLY A 348 1.14 -4.50 1.06
CA GLY A 348 1.38 -3.93 -0.27
C GLY A 348 2.18 -4.82 -1.22
N VAL A 349 3.16 -5.61 -0.76
CA VAL A 349 3.97 -6.46 -1.63
C VAL A 349 3.14 -7.65 -2.14
N THR A 350 2.55 -8.43 -1.23
CA THR A 350 1.69 -9.57 -1.57
C THR A 350 0.46 -9.11 -2.37
N GLY A 351 -0.21 -8.04 -1.91
CA GLY A 351 -1.38 -7.47 -2.58
C GLY A 351 -1.09 -6.93 -3.98
N SER A 352 0.11 -6.41 -4.22
CA SER A 352 0.51 -5.92 -5.55
C SER A 352 0.70 -7.06 -6.54
N MET A 353 1.29 -8.18 -6.13
CA MET A 353 1.42 -9.37 -6.97
C MET A 353 0.05 -9.95 -7.31
N LEU A 354 -0.80 -10.15 -6.30
CA LEU A 354 -2.19 -10.60 -6.49
C LEU A 354 -2.93 -9.70 -7.48
N ALA A 355 -2.85 -8.39 -7.27
CA ALA A 355 -3.54 -7.43 -8.13
C ALA A 355 -3.02 -7.44 -9.57
N ALA A 356 -1.70 -7.50 -9.76
CA ALA A 356 -1.11 -7.58 -11.09
C ALA A 356 -1.56 -8.84 -11.83
N GLN A 357 -1.59 -9.99 -11.16
CA GLN A 357 -2.07 -11.24 -11.76
C GLN A 357 -3.54 -11.17 -12.18
N VAL A 358 -4.42 -10.64 -11.32
CA VAL A 358 -5.84 -10.44 -11.64
C VAL A 358 -6.01 -9.53 -12.86
N LEU A 359 -5.27 -8.41 -12.88
CA LEU A 359 -5.32 -7.45 -13.99
C LEU A 359 -4.77 -8.02 -15.29
N VAL A 360 -3.65 -8.74 -15.24
CA VAL A 360 -3.05 -9.40 -16.42
C VAL A 360 -4.00 -10.43 -16.99
N ARG A 361 -4.58 -11.32 -16.17
CA ARG A 361 -5.60 -12.27 -16.64
C ARG A 361 -6.77 -11.56 -17.30
N ARG A 362 -7.25 -10.48 -16.70
CA ARG A 362 -8.36 -9.69 -17.25
C ARG A 362 -8.03 -9.04 -18.59
N ILE A 363 -6.83 -8.44 -18.71
CA ILE A 363 -6.36 -7.79 -19.95
C ILE A 363 -6.18 -8.81 -21.07
N LEU A 364 -5.69 -10.00 -20.74
CA LEU A 364 -5.52 -11.10 -21.69
C LEU A 364 -6.84 -11.84 -22.01
N GLY A 365 -7.97 -11.44 -21.43
CA GLY A 365 -9.27 -12.09 -21.66
C GLY A 365 -9.42 -13.46 -21.01
N ARG A 366 -8.66 -13.75 -19.94
CA ARG A 366 -8.62 -15.04 -19.22
C ARG A 366 -8.93 -14.88 -17.72
N PRO A 367 -9.99 -14.13 -17.31
CA PRO A 367 -10.31 -13.95 -15.90
C PRO A 367 -10.74 -15.28 -15.26
N LEU A 368 -10.40 -15.47 -13.99
CA LEU A 368 -10.93 -16.54 -13.15
C LEU A 368 -12.28 -16.10 -12.54
N PRO A 369 -13.18 -17.05 -12.23
CA PRO A 369 -14.43 -16.74 -11.53
C PRO A 369 -14.19 -15.96 -10.21
N GLU A 370 -13.16 -16.32 -9.47
CA GLU A 370 -12.75 -15.73 -8.20
C GLU A 370 -12.32 -14.26 -8.35
N ASP A 371 -11.84 -13.85 -9.53
CA ASP A 371 -11.45 -12.46 -9.79
C ASP A 371 -12.62 -11.47 -9.60
N ALA A 372 -13.86 -11.96 -9.67
CA ALA A 372 -15.07 -11.16 -9.47
C ALA A 372 -15.18 -10.57 -8.07
N MET A 373 -14.60 -11.21 -7.04
CA MET A 373 -14.61 -10.70 -5.66
C MET A 373 -13.90 -9.35 -5.53
N PHE A 374 -12.94 -9.07 -6.42
CA PHE A 374 -12.15 -7.83 -6.38
C PHE A 374 -12.79 -6.67 -7.14
N ASN A 375 -13.93 -6.88 -7.82
CA ASN A 375 -14.58 -5.84 -8.63
C ASN A 375 -14.77 -4.56 -7.80
N PRO A 376 -14.22 -3.41 -8.24
CA PRO A 376 -14.42 -2.14 -7.53
C PRO A 376 -15.89 -1.72 -7.37
N ASN A 377 -16.77 -2.25 -8.24
CA ASN A 377 -18.20 -2.00 -8.22
C ASN A 377 -18.99 -3.16 -7.59
N ARG A 378 -18.34 -4.04 -6.82
CA ARG A 378 -18.97 -5.18 -6.16
C ARG A 378 -20.10 -4.75 -5.23
N ARG A 379 -21.15 -5.55 -5.19
CA ARG A 379 -22.34 -5.30 -4.38
C ARG A 379 -22.54 -6.47 -3.41
N TYR A 380 -22.06 -6.32 -2.19
CA TYR A 380 -22.43 -7.19 -1.09
C TYR A 380 -23.66 -6.65 -0.36
N PRO A 381 -24.42 -7.44 0.38
CA PRO A 381 -25.54 -6.95 1.19
C PRO A 381 -25.16 -5.79 2.12
N GLN A 382 -23.94 -5.80 2.66
CA GLN A 382 -23.39 -4.76 3.54
C GLN A 382 -22.72 -3.60 2.78
N ALA A 383 -22.54 -3.69 1.46
CA ALA A 383 -21.85 -2.67 0.67
C ALA A 383 -22.53 -1.29 0.77
N GLN A 384 -23.87 -1.26 0.83
CA GLN A 384 -24.62 -0.02 1.02
C GLN A 384 -24.30 0.64 2.38
N ALA A 385 -24.19 -0.15 3.45
CA ALA A 385 -23.81 0.33 4.77
C ALA A 385 -22.36 0.86 4.78
N ILE A 386 -21.45 0.20 4.08
CA ILE A 386 -20.04 0.61 3.89
C ILE A 386 -19.96 1.94 3.16
N VAL A 387 -20.66 2.07 2.02
CA VAL A 387 -20.72 3.32 1.25
C VAL A 387 -21.36 4.43 2.09
N ALA A 388 -22.49 4.15 2.74
CA ALA A 388 -23.15 5.11 3.63
C ALA A 388 -22.27 5.56 4.80
N SER A 389 -21.48 4.65 5.37
CA SER A 389 -20.46 5.00 6.37
C SER A 389 -19.39 5.93 5.81
N GLY A 390 -18.89 5.66 4.62
CA GLY A 390 -17.95 6.54 3.90
C GLY A 390 -18.52 7.92 3.65
N VAL A 391 -19.76 8.01 3.16
CA VAL A 391 -20.46 9.27 2.94
C VAL A 391 -20.65 10.03 4.25
N ARG A 392 -21.09 9.38 5.33
CA ARG A 392 -21.24 10.01 6.66
C ARG A 392 -19.91 10.56 7.17
N GLU A 393 -18.81 9.82 7.01
CA GLU A 393 -17.49 10.28 7.41
C GLU A 393 -17.03 11.51 6.61
N LEU A 394 -17.18 11.50 5.29
CA LEU A 394 -16.89 12.65 4.44
C LEU A 394 -17.73 13.87 4.82
N THR A 395 -19.01 13.68 5.11
CA THR A 395 -19.92 14.76 5.54
C THR A 395 -19.45 15.36 6.87
N ARG A 396 -19.08 14.52 7.86
CA ARG A 396 -18.52 14.98 9.14
C ARG A 396 -17.21 15.74 8.95
N ILE A 397 -16.32 15.24 8.10
CA ILE A 397 -15.05 15.92 7.79
C ILE A 397 -15.30 17.27 7.14
N ARG A 398 -16.23 17.34 6.18
CA ARG A 398 -16.64 18.62 5.52
C ARG A 398 -17.24 19.60 6.52
N GLN A 399 -18.14 19.15 7.41
CA GLN A 399 -18.76 20.00 8.42
C GLN A 399 -17.73 20.56 9.40
N ARG A 400 -16.81 19.71 9.93
CA ARG A 400 -15.74 20.15 10.83
C ARG A 400 -14.78 21.15 10.16
N ASN A 401 -14.56 21.02 8.85
CA ASN A 401 -13.67 21.91 8.11
C ASN A 401 -14.35 23.19 7.59
N ARG A 402 -15.68 23.33 7.68
CA ARG A 402 -16.39 24.56 7.29
C ARG A 402 -15.91 25.80 8.05
N LEU A 403 -15.49 25.63 9.29
CA LEU A 403 -14.96 26.73 10.13
C LEU A 403 -13.57 27.22 9.69
N ARG A 404 -12.87 26.49 8.82
CA ARG A 404 -11.57 26.88 8.27
C ARG A 404 -11.73 27.64 6.96
N LEU A 405 -12.37 28.81 6.99
CA LEU A 405 -12.74 29.58 5.80
C LEU A 405 -11.57 29.94 4.87
N ARG A 406 -10.36 30.01 5.39
CA ARG A 406 -9.15 30.42 4.66
C ARG A 406 -8.28 29.26 4.14
N ALA A 407 -8.56 27.99 4.49
CA ALA A 407 -7.72 26.88 4.03
C ALA A 407 -7.98 26.56 2.55
N PRO A 408 -6.94 26.25 1.76
CA PRO A 408 -7.08 25.87 0.35
C PRO A 408 -8.06 24.69 0.15
N LEU A 409 -8.65 24.59 -1.03
CA LEU A 409 -9.53 23.50 -1.41
C LEU A 409 -8.79 22.44 -2.23
N CYS A 410 -9.02 21.19 -1.91
CA CYS A 410 -8.49 20.06 -2.68
C CYS A 410 -9.20 19.99 -4.05
N PRO A 411 -8.48 20.01 -5.17
CA PRO A 411 -9.08 19.98 -6.50
C PRO A 411 -9.77 18.65 -6.83
N HIS A 412 -9.52 17.59 -6.06
CA HIS A 412 -10.15 16.29 -6.25
C HIS A 412 -11.67 16.32 -5.99
N MET A 413 -12.12 16.76 -4.80
CA MET A 413 -13.54 16.79 -4.42
C MET A 413 -13.92 18.01 -3.55
N GLY A 414 -13.15 19.09 -3.57
CA GLY A 414 -13.47 20.33 -2.86
C GLY A 414 -13.38 20.26 -1.33
N CYS A 415 -12.68 19.28 -0.77
CA CYS A 415 -12.45 19.22 0.68
C CYS A 415 -11.43 20.30 1.09
N ARG A 416 -11.67 21.00 2.23
CA ARG A 416 -10.69 21.92 2.80
C ARG A 416 -9.49 21.16 3.32
N LEU A 417 -8.29 21.63 2.96
CA LEU A 417 -7.04 21.04 3.35
C LEU A 417 -6.67 21.41 4.80
N ARG A 418 -5.77 20.63 5.37
CA ARG A 418 -5.12 20.92 6.64
C ARG A 418 -3.62 21.00 6.43
N TYR A 419 -2.99 22.00 7.01
CA TYR A 419 -1.55 22.03 7.04
C TYR A 419 -1.03 21.11 8.15
N ASN A 420 -0.08 20.27 7.80
CA ASN A 420 0.61 19.40 8.72
C ASN A 420 2.00 19.99 9.00
N HIS A 421 2.20 20.49 10.22
CA HIS A 421 3.46 21.13 10.62
C HIS A 421 4.64 20.15 10.68
N THR A 422 4.38 18.86 10.93
CA THR A 422 5.44 17.84 10.97
C THR A 422 5.98 17.51 9.59
N THR A 423 5.07 17.33 8.60
CA THR A 423 5.46 17.00 7.22
C THR A 423 5.68 18.25 6.35
N LYS A 424 5.35 19.44 6.87
CA LYS A 424 5.34 20.72 6.14
C LYS A 424 4.55 20.65 4.82
N LYS A 425 3.40 19.96 4.84
CA LYS A 425 2.54 19.74 3.67
C LYS A 425 1.09 20.08 3.95
N TRP A 426 0.37 20.49 2.92
CA TRP A 426 -1.08 20.53 2.93
C TRP A 426 -1.64 19.12 2.71
N GLU A 427 -2.56 18.69 3.54
CA GLU A 427 -3.15 17.34 3.52
C GLU A 427 -4.67 17.39 3.40
N CYS A 428 -5.21 16.58 2.49
CA CYS A 428 -6.65 16.39 2.36
C CYS A 428 -7.14 15.31 3.33
N PRO A 429 -8.00 15.66 4.30
CA PRO A 429 -8.49 14.68 5.28
C PRO A 429 -9.48 13.66 4.69
N CYS A 430 -9.93 13.87 3.46
CA CYS A 430 -10.91 12.98 2.83
C CYS A 430 -10.24 11.75 2.19
N HIS A 431 -9.28 12.00 1.28
CA HIS A 431 -8.63 10.93 0.51
C HIS A 431 -7.10 11.06 0.51
N GLY A 432 -6.55 11.87 1.42
CA GLY A 432 -5.11 11.98 1.69
C GLY A 432 -4.29 12.60 0.55
N ALA A 433 -4.87 13.38 -0.36
CA ALA A 433 -4.07 14.17 -1.29
C ALA A 433 -3.17 15.10 -0.51
N THR A 434 -1.90 15.16 -0.88
CA THR A 434 -0.89 16.00 -0.23
C THR A 434 -0.26 16.96 -1.22
N PHE A 435 0.04 18.18 -0.74
CA PHE A 435 0.62 19.23 -1.56
C PHE A 435 1.76 19.91 -0.80
N THR A 436 2.74 20.44 -1.51
CA THR A 436 3.80 21.26 -0.92
C THR A 436 3.22 22.53 -0.28
N VAL A 437 4.02 23.26 0.49
CA VAL A 437 3.65 24.58 1.03
C VAL A 437 3.28 25.57 -0.07
N LEU A 438 3.84 25.40 -1.28
CA LEU A 438 3.55 26.23 -2.46
C LEU A 438 2.35 25.74 -3.27
N GLY A 439 1.80 24.57 -2.92
CA GLY A 439 0.59 24.02 -3.55
C GLY A 439 0.82 23.00 -4.65
N GLU A 440 2.07 22.60 -4.90
CA GLU A 440 2.38 21.55 -5.86
C GLU A 440 1.88 20.19 -5.37
N ASN A 441 1.36 19.37 -6.27
CA ASN A 441 0.87 18.05 -5.93
C ASN A 441 2.04 17.11 -5.58
N VAL A 442 1.97 16.48 -4.40
CA VAL A 442 2.97 15.50 -3.95
C VAL A 442 2.45 14.07 -4.05
N ASP A 443 1.21 13.82 -3.64
CA ASP A 443 0.64 12.47 -3.61
C ASP A 443 -0.89 12.50 -3.55
N GLY A 444 -1.54 11.41 -3.95
CA GLY A 444 -2.98 11.18 -3.84
C GLY A 444 -3.75 11.41 -5.13
N PRO A 445 -5.10 11.43 -5.04
CA PRO A 445 -5.97 11.38 -6.21
C PRO A 445 -6.11 12.70 -6.99
N ALA A 446 -5.55 13.80 -6.50
CA ALA A 446 -5.60 15.07 -7.19
C ALA A 446 -4.63 15.09 -8.38
N LEU A 447 -5.10 15.56 -9.54
CA LEU A 447 -4.26 15.73 -10.75
C LEU A 447 -3.68 17.14 -10.86
N LEU A 448 -4.35 18.13 -10.23
CA LEU A 448 -3.98 19.54 -10.34
C LEU A 448 -3.38 20.06 -9.04
N PRO A 449 -2.48 21.05 -9.12
CA PRO A 449 -1.97 21.75 -7.95
C PRO A 449 -3.09 22.59 -7.29
N ILE A 450 -2.82 23.12 -6.10
CA ILE A 450 -3.69 24.04 -5.38
C ILE A 450 -3.12 25.46 -5.45
N SER A 451 -4.02 26.44 -5.42
CA SER A 451 -3.61 27.84 -5.22
C SER A 451 -3.49 28.11 -3.72
N VAL A 452 -2.30 28.50 -3.29
CA VAL A 452 -2.00 28.90 -1.90
C VAL A 452 -1.68 30.39 -1.89
N SER A 453 -2.57 31.20 -1.30
CA SER A 453 -2.31 32.63 -1.15
C SER A 453 -1.22 32.88 -0.10
N ALA A 454 -0.56 34.05 -0.15
CA ALA A 454 0.43 34.41 0.87
C ALA A 454 -0.16 34.44 2.29
N ARG A 455 -1.49 34.70 2.42
CA ARG A 455 -2.22 34.71 3.68
C ARG A 455 -2.58 33.32 4.22
N ASP A 456 -2.50 32.29 3.37
CA ASP A 456 -2.82 30.90 3.73
C ASP A 456 -1.55 30.14 4.11
N ARG A 457 -0.36 30.72 3.88
CA ARG A 457 0.90 30.10 4.27
C ARG A 457 0.95 30.05 5.80
N PRO A 458 1.24 28.88 6.36
CA PRO A 458 1.45 28.76 7.80
C PRO A 458 2.64 29.64 8.22
N ALA A 459 2.52 30.26 9.38
CA ALA A 459 3.69 30.90 10.01
C ALA A 459 4.78 29.85 10.22
N GLU A 460 6.02 30.19 9.90
CA GLU A 460 7.20 29.33 10.05
C GLU A 460 7.41 28.88 11.50
#